data_d2c4d7b1977717e1e7b174f06179b6c5
#
_entry.id   d2c4d7b1977717e1e7b174f06179b6c5
#
_cell.length_a   1.000
_cell.length_b   1.000
_cell.length_c   1.000
_cell.angle_alpha   90.00
_cell.angle_beta   90.00
_cell.angle_gamma   90.00
#
_symmetry.space_group_name_H-M   'P 1'
#
loop_
_entity.id
_entity.type
_entity.pdbx_description
1 polymer ?
#
loop_
_entity_poly.entity_id
_entity_poly.type
_entity_poly.pdbx_seq_one_letter_code
_entity_poly.pdbx_strand_id
1 'polypeptide(L)'
;MSIEWEEDVEQFPAAGEDCRIDRADGFLEPRTVPASPQLSEHTSFHIGGPAKHFVIARTERELIDAVTEADEAGEPLLVLSGGSNVLISDTGFDGTVVRVDTHGIQAEVSACGGAVVGVAAGEVWDDFVAFAVQNQWRGPEALSGIPGLVGSTVVQNVGAYGTDVGQYVYRVRTWDRETRSYRTFANAECGFAYRDSVFKQTREPGAATGRYVILEVVFQFLLGDQSMPIAYAELAGRLGVEPGSRAPSAQVRESVLALRAGKGMVIDPQDHDTWSAGSFFTNPILNPEQAARLPDEAPRFPQPDGRVKSSAAWLIDHAGFHKGFGDGPARLSTKHALALTNRGDATAEDVIALARTIRDGVQAAYGVGLVPEPVLVGVGM
;
A
#
# COMPACT_ATOMS: atom_id res chain seq x y z
N MET A 1 4.94 32.27 42.66
CA MET A 1 5.67 30.99 42.78
C MET A 1 6.26 30.73 41.39
N SER A 2 7.49 31.17 41.22
CA SER A 2 8.26 31.04 39.98
C SER A 2 8.91 29.64 39.99
N ILE A 3 8.65 28.86 38.93
CA ILE A 3 9.31 27.60 38.70
C ILE A 3 10.63 27.92 38.02
N GLU A 4 11.73 27.75 38.72
CA GLU A 4 13.07 27.75 38.14
C GLU A 4 13.27 26.38 37.44
N TRP A 5 13.50 26.43 36.12
CA TRP A 5 13.98 25.31 35.36
C TRP A 5 15.49 25.21 35.56
N GLU A 6 15.95 24.20 36.30
CA GLU A 6 17.36 23.81 36.23
C GLU A 6 17.60 23.24 34.83
N GLU A 7 18.40 23.96 34.05
CA GLU A 7 18.95 23.48 32.79
C GLU A 7 20.00 22.41 33.08
N ASP A 8 19.58 21.14 33.15
CA ASP A 8 20.48 20.03 32.91
C ASP A 8 20.80 20.03 31.43
N VAL A 9 21.73 20.86 31.01
CA VAL A 9 22.39 20.77 29.73
C VAL A 9 23.26 19.52 29.75
N GLU A 10 22.69 18.37 29.42
CA GLU A 10 23.51 17.23 29.03
C GLU A 10 24.43 17.73 27.91
N GLN A 11 25.71 17.82 28.20
CA GLN A 11 26.74 18.11 27.20
C GLN A 11 26.66 16.99 26.13
N PHE A 12 25.98 17.28 25.06
CA PHE A 12 26.13 16.46 23.86
C PHE A 12 27.64 16.41 23.55
N PRO A 13 28.24 15.23 23.38
CA PRO A 13 29.63 15.13 22.99
C PRO A 13 29.80 16.00 21.72
N ALA A 14 30.83 16.85 21.74
CA ALA A 14 31.21 17.66 20.60
C ALA A 14 31.21 16.75 19.37
N ALA A 15 30.62 17.22 18.26
CA ALA A 15 30.56 16.47 17.00
C ALA A 15 31.96 15.93 16.67
N GLY A 16 32.24 14.72 17.15
CA GLY A 16 33.50 14.02 16.90
C GLY A 16 33.50 13.50 15.46
N GLU A 17 34.64 13.02 15.03
CA GLU A 17 34.89 12.42 13.71
C GLU A 17 33.93 11.27 13.35
N ASP A 18 33.02 10.86 14.27
CA ASP A 18 32.09 9.74 14.15
C ASP A 18 30.76 10.06 13.43
N CYS A 19 30.47 11.32 13.06
CA CYS A 19 29.30 11.70 12.25
C CYS A 19 29.59 11.72 10.74
N ARG A 20 30.37 10.76 10.27
CA ARG A 20 30.63 10.59 8.83
C ARG A 20 29.33 10.13 8.13
N ILE A 21 29.01 10.77 7.01
CA ILE A 21 27.94 10.32 6.12
C ILE A 21 28.58 9.38 5.11
N ASP A 22 28.15 8.12 5.14
CA ASP A 22 28.49 7.15 4.11
C ASP A 22 27.38 7.17 3.05
N ARG A 23 27.79 7.29 1.79
CA ARG A 23 26.89 7.25 0.63
C ARG A 23 27.00 5.88 -0.03
N ALA A 24 25.85 5.28 -0.29
CA ALA A 24 25.74 4.03 -0.99
C ALA A 24 24.65 4.13 -2.06
N ASP A 25 25.00 3.74 -3.28
CA ASP A 25 24.05 3.49 -4.33
C ASP A 25 23.73 1.99 -4.32
N GLY A 26 22.45 1.66 -4.32
CA GLY A 26 21.96 0.28 -4.35
C GLY A 26 21.16 0.02 -5.61
N PHE A 27 21.26 -1.20 -6.10
CA PHE A 27 20.40 -1.71 -7.17
C PHE A 27 19.72 -2.98 -6.66
N LEU A 28 18.42 -3.04 -6.83
CA LEU A 28 17.66 -4.30 -6.77
C LEU A 28 17.68 -4.89 -8.18
N GLU A 29 17.70 -6.22 -8.29
CA GLU A 29 17.59 -6.86 -9.60
C GLU A 29 16.23 -6.53 -10.22
N PRO A 30 16.19 -5.87 -11.40
CA PRO A 30 14.94 -5.53 -12.05
C PRO A 30 14.17 -6.79 -12.41
N ARG A 31 12.89 -6.82 -12.12
CA ARG A 31 12.00 -7.89 -12.59
C ARG A 31 11.60 -7.61 -14.03
N THR A 32 11.52 -8.67 -14.83
CA THR A 32 11.02 -8.53 -16.20
C THR A 32 9.55 -8.11 -16.19
N VAL A 33 9.27 -6.95 -16.80
CA VAL A 33 7.90 -6.48 -17.04
C VAL A 33 7.46 -6.96 -18.41
N PRO A 34 6.30 -7.64 -18.53
CA PRO A 34 5.76 -8.03 -19.84
C PRO A 34 5.58 -6.81 -20.75
N ALA A 35 5.95 -6.94 -22.02
CA ALA A 35 5.73 -5.88 -23.02
C ALA A 35 4.32 -5.94 -23.66
N SER A 36 3.46 -6.81 -23.15
CA SER A 36 2.10 -7.01 -23.62
C SER A 36 1.20 -5.85 -23.23
N PRO A 37 0.33 -5.34 -24.11
CA PRO A 37 -0.70 -4.37 -23.76
C PRO A 37 -1.87 -5.00 -22.98
N GLN A 38 -1.88 -6.32 -22.78
CA GLN A 38 -2.93 -7.04 -22.07
C GLN A 38 -2.81 -6.80 -20.55
N LEU A 39 -3.74 -6.04 -19.97
CA LEU A 39 -3.62 -5.55 -18.60
C LEU A 39 -3.80 -6.65 -17.55
N SER A 40 -4.42 -7.79 -17.88
CA SER A 40 -4.45 -8.97 -17.00
C SER A 40 -3.06 -9.50 -16.65
N GLU A 41 -2.05 -9.30 -17.51
CA GLU A 41 -0.67 -9.69 -17.25
C GLU A 41 0.05 -8.74 -16.27
N HIS A 42 -0.59 -7.60 -15.96
CA HIS A 42 -0.03 -6.53 -15.13
C HIS A 42 -0.79 -6.31 -13.82
N THR A 43 -1.80 -7.13 -13.51
CA THR A 43 -2.60 -7.02 -12.30
C THR A 43 -2.51 -8.28 -11.45
N SER A 44 -2.57 -8.14 -10.13
CA SER A 44 -2.60 -9.29 -9.21
C SER A 44 -3.93 -10.06 -9.24
N PHE A 45 -4.99 -9.48 -9.79
CA PHE A 45 -6.23 -10.20 -10.10
C PHE A 45 -6.11 -11.11 -11.33
N HIS A 46 -5.13 -10.88 -12.19
CA HIS A 46 -5.06 -11.48 -13.53
C HIS A 46 -6.33 -11.18 -14.37
N ILE A 47 -6.92 -10.00 -14.17
CA ILE A 47 -8.10 -9.48 -14.88
C ILE A 47 -7.75 -8.14 -15.49
N GLY A 48 -8.28 -7.85 -16.69
CA GLY A 48 -8.12 -6.61 -17.43
C GLY A 48 -7.91 -6.86 -18.91
N GLY A 49 -8.65 -6.16 -19.75
CA GLY A 49 -8.51 -6.20 -21.20
C GLY A 49 -7.30 -5.41 -21.72
N PRO A 50 -7.20 -5.18 -23.03
CA PRO A 50 -6.05 -4.50 -23.62
C PRO A 50 -6.06 -2.99 -23.33
N ALA A 51 -4.86 -2.40 -23.23
CA ALA A 51 -4.68 -0.95 -23.30
C ALA A 51 -4.68 -0.48 -24.75
N LYS A 52 -5.30 0.68 -25.03
CA LYS A 52 -5.23 1.31 -26.37
C LYS A 52 -3.78 1.71 -26.70
N HIS A 53 -3.10 2.35 -25.75
CA HIS A 53 -1.68 2.66 -25.81
C HIS A 53 -1.01 2.14 -24.55
N PHE A 54 0.12 1.44 -24.69
CA PHE A 54 0.86 0.86 -23.57
C PHE A 54 2.33 1.24 -23.63
N VAL A 55 2.82 1.91 -22.60
CA VAL A 55 4.19 2.40 -22.47
C VAL A 55 4.80 1.84 -21.19
N ILE A 56 6.02 1.28 -21.27
CA ILE A 56 6.84 0.93 -20.11
C ILE A 56 7.87 2.04 -19.93
N ALA A 57 7.75 2.79 -18.85
CA ALA A 57 8.66 3.89 -18.51
C ALA A 57 9.76 3.37 -17.59
N ARG A 58 10.99 3.22 -18.13
CA ARG A 58 12.17 2.72 -17.41
C ARG A 58 13.02 3.82 -16.81
N THR A 59 12.82 5.05 -17.26
CA THR A 59 13.46 6.23 -16.71
C THR A 59 12.41 7.25 -16.24
N GLU A 60 12.80 8.11 -15.33
CA GLU A 60 11.94 9.22 -14.89
C GLU A 60 11.51 10.10 -16.08
N ARG A 61 12.42 10.32 -17.01
CA ARG A 61 12.12 11.13 -18.19
C ARG A 61 11.06 10.46 -19.07
N GLU A 62 11.20 9.18 -19.35
CA GLU A 62 10.19 8.43 -20.12
C GLU A 62 8.81 8.45 -19.42
N LEU A 63 8.79 8.37 -18.08
CA LEU A 63 7.55 8.45 -17.30
C LEU A 63 6.89 9.84 -17.46
N ILE A 64 7.66 10.92 -17.33
CA ILE A 64 7.16 12.29 -17.47
C ILE A 64 6.72 12.56 -18.90
N ASP A 65 7.51 12.17 -19.89
CA ASP A 65 7.21 12.40 -21.30
C ASP A 65 5.90 11.68 -21.69
N ALA A 66 5.73 10.40 -21.35
CA ALA A 66 4.52 9.63 -21.66
C ALA A 66 3.26 10.17 -20.97
N VAL A 67 3.38 10.61 -19.71
CA VAL A 67 2.28 11.24 -18.96
C VAL A 67 1.91 12.58 -19.60
N THR A 68 2.91 13.39 -19.96
CA THR A 68 2.69 14.71 -20.56
C THR A 68 2.04 14.60 -21.95
N GLU A 69 2.50 13.66 -22.78
CA GLU A 69 1.91 13.39 -24.10
C GLU A 69 0.43 12.99 -23.99
N ALA A 70 0.09 12.10 -23.04
CA ALA A 70 -1.30 11.71 -22.82
C ALA A 70 -2.17 12.88 -22.34
N ASP A 71 -1.66 13.72 -21.43
CA ASP A 71 -2.36 14.91 -20.94
C ASP A 71 -2.54 15.95 -22.04
N GLU A 72 -1.55 16.17 -22.91
CA GLU A 72 -1.65 17.08 -24.06
C GLU A 72 -2.64 16.61 -25.12
N ALA A 73 -2.71 15.31 -25.32
CA ALA A 73 -3.68 14.70 -26.23
C ALA A 73 -5.12 14.68 -25.64
N GLY A 74 -5.28 14.99 -24.35
CA GLY A 74 -6.57 14.88 -23.66
C GLY A 74 -7.06 13.44 -23.55
N GLU A 75 -6.15 12.46 -23.59
CA GLU A 75 -6.48 11.04 -23.48
C GLU A 75 -6.63 10.60 -22.01
N PRO A 76 -7.53 9.64 -21.72
CA PRO A 76 -7.54 8.99 -20.41
C PRO A 76 -6.17 8.40 -20.09
N LEU A 77 -5.70 8.59 -18.85
CA LEU A 77 -4.39 8.14 -18.40
C LEU A 77 -4.50 7.19 -17.19
N LEU A 78 -3.85 6.04 -17.30
CA LEU A 78 -3.62 5.13 -16.19
C LEU A 78 -2.11 4.98 -15.96
N VAL A 79 -1.59 5.58 -14.89
CA VAL A 79 -0.25 5.29 -14.38
C VAL A 79 -0.32 4.01 -13.55
N LEU A 80 0.20 2.93 -14.09
CA LEU A 80 0.11 1.60 -13.52
C LEU A 80 1.42 1.25 -12.79
N SER A 81 1.31 1.03 -11.49
CA SER A 81 2.37 0.47 -10.63
C SER A 81 2.37 -1.07 -10.71
N GLY A 82 2.54 -1.77 -9.61
CA GLY A 82 2.50 -3.23 -9.54
C GLY A 82 1.13 -3.89 -9.80
N GLY A 83 0.09 -3.13 -10.11
CA GLY A 83 -1.24 -3.66 -10.40
C GLY A 83 -1.91 -4.42 -9.25
N SER A 84 -1.43 -4.24 -8.02
CA SER A 84 -1.87 -4.99 -6.84
C SER A 84 -3.07 -4.38 -6.11
N ASN A 85 -3.53 -3.20 -6.53
CA ASN A 85 -4.68 -2.50 -5.93
C ASN A 85 -5.58 -1.86 -7.00
N VAL A 86 -5.82 -2.58 -8.08
CA VAL A 86 -6.66 -2.13 -9.21
C VAL A 86 -7.48 -3.30 -9.75
N LEU A 87 -8.73 -3.02 -10.15
CA LEU A 87 -9.56 -3.92 -10.94
C LEU A 87 -9.92 -3.22 -12.24
N ILE A 88 -9.50 -3.80 -13.37
CA ILE A 88 -9.64 -3.21 -14.70
C ILE A 88 -10.67 -4.02 -15.48
N SER A 89 -11.55 -3.33 -16.21
CA SER A 89 -12.54 -3.94 -17.11
C SER A 89 -11.91 -4.92 -18.11
N ASP A 90 -12.63 -5.97 -18.44
CA ASP A 90 -12.25 -6.92 -19.49
C ASP A 90 -12.28 -6.30 -20.89
N THR A 91 -12.98 -5.18 -21.07
CA THR A 91 -12.91 -4.37 -22.30
C THR A 91 -11.61 -3.58 -22.41
N GLY A 92 -10.80 -3.52 -21.34
CA GLY A 92 -9.53 -2.82 -21.31
C GLY A 92 -9.63 -1.35 -20.93
N PHE A 93 -8.67 -0.57 -21.39
CA PHE A 93 -8.55 0.87 -21.11
C PHE A 93 -8.41 1.66 -22.41
N ASP A 94 -9.42 2.48 -22.73
CA ASP A 94 -9.43 3.32 -23.93
C ASP A 94 -8.63 4.62 -23.71
N GLY A 95 -7.34 4.47 -23.53
CA GLY A 95 -6.40 5.56 -23.26
C GLY A 95 -4.97 5.06 -23.16
N THR A 96 -4.11 5.89 -22.59
CA THR A 96 -2.70 5.59 -22.39
C THR A 96 -2.47 4.96 -21.01
N VAL A 97 -1.88 3.76 -21.00
CA VAL A 97 -1.38 3.10 -19.78
C VAL A 97 0.14 3.27 -19.73
N VAL A 98 0.65 3.90 -18.68
CA VAL A 98 2.08 4.04 -18.42
C VAL A 98 2.47 3.13 -17.26
N ARG A 99 3.14 2.02 -17.58
CA ARG A 99 3.68 1.08 -16.59
C ARG A 99 4.97 1.64 -16.02
N VAL A 100 4.99 1.91 -14.71
CA VAL A 100 6.20 2.42 -14.03
C VAL A 100 7.19 1.29 -13.83
N ASP A 101 8.42 1.47 -14.35
CA ASP A 101 9.53 0.52 -14.29
C ASP A 101 10.87 1.26 -14.06
N THR A 102 10.82 2.34 -13.26
CA THR A 102 11.99 3.16 -12.90
C THR A 102 12.74 2.52 -11.74
N HIS A 103 14.07 2.53 -11.77
CA HIS A 103 14.92 1.87 -10.79
C HIS A 103 15.98 2.78 -10.20
N GLY A 104 16.43 2.44 -9.00
CA GLY A 104 17.55 3.06 -8.29
C GLY A 104 17.25 3.33 -6.81
N ILE A 105 18.28 3.11 -6.00
CA ILE A 105 18.29 3.40 -4.57
C ILE A 105 19.53 4.24 -4.27
N GLN A 106 19.34 5.36 -3.58
CA GLN A 106 20.40 6.23 -3.10
C GLN A 106 20.28 6.38 -1.58
N ALA A 107 21.30 6.01 -0.85
CA ALA A 107 21.29 6.05 0.61
C ALA A 107 22.41 6.96 1.15
N GLU A 108 22.04 7.80 2.11
CA GLU A 108 22.96 8.53 2.98
C GLU A 108 22.80 7.98 4.41
N VAL A 109 23.86 7.39 4.93
CA VAL A 109 23.83 6.71 6.23
C VAL A 109 24.82 7.35 7.17
N SER A 110 24.37 7.67 8.38
CA SER A 110 25.25 8.17 9.44
C SER A 110 24.83 7.62 10.82
N ALA A 111 25.77 7.44 11.70
CA ALA A 111 25.51 6.93 13.04
C ALA A 111 24.55 7.81 13.85
N CYS A 112 24.56 9.13 13.62
CA CYS A 112 23.71 10.10 14.33
C CYS A 112 22.40 10.44 13.59
N GLY A 113 22.34 10.29 12.26
CA GLY A 113 21.16 10.66 11.45
C GLY A 113 20.31 9.47 10.98
N GLY A 114 20.78 8.25 11.18
CA GLY A 114 20.14 7.08 10.60
C GLY A 114 20.42 6.92 9.12
N ALA A 115 19.52 6.29 8.40
CA ALA A 115 19.57 6.14 6.95
C ALA A 115 18.48 6.98 6.28
N VAL A 116 18.89 7.89 5.38
CA VAL A 116 18.00 8.63 4.49
C VAL A 116 18.14 8.01 3.11
N VAL A 117 17.04 7.45 2.59
CA VAL A 117 17.07 6.57 1.43
C VAL A 117 16.08 7.02 0.38
N GLY A 118 16.57 7.52 -0.74
CA GLY A 118 15.78 7.82 -1.94
C GLY A 118 15.60 6.55 -2.78
N VAL A 119 14.36 6.23 -3.10
CA VAL A 119 13.99 5.01 -3.83
C VAL A 119 13.10 5.37 -5.00
N ALA A 120 13.47 4.94 -6.21
CA ALA A 120 12.68 5.16 -7.41
C ALA A 120 11.29 4.51 -7.28
N ALA A 121 10.28 5.17 -7.86
CA ALA A 121 8.89 4.75 -7.74
C ALA A 121 8.60 3.34 -8.28
N GLY A 122 9.41 2.86 -9.22
CA GLY A 122 9.25 1.56 -9.87
C GLY A 122 9.95 0.40 -9.16
N GLU A 123 10.69 0.64 -8.07
CA GLU A 123 11.28 -0.44 -7.29
C GLU A 123 10.22 -1.31 -6.62
N VAL A 124 10.45 -2.62 -6.61
CA VAL A 124 9.53 -3.57 -5.95
C VAL A 124 9.57 -3.38 -4.45
N TRP A 125 8.41 -3.13 -3.85
CA TRP A 125 8.32 -2.80 -2.42
C TRP A 125 8.92 -3.87 -1.52
N ASP A 126 8.58 -5.14 -1.70
CA ASP A 126 9.08 -6.19 -0.80
C ASP A 126 10.57 -6.48 -0.97
N ASP A 127 11.11 -6.28 -2.18
CA ASP A 127 12.54 -6.38 -2.44
C ASP A 127 13.29 -5.24 -1.74
N PHE A 128 12.72 -4.01 -1.76
CA PHE A 128 13.24 -2.88 -0.98
C PHE A 128 13.18 -3.13 0.53
N VAL A 129 12.08 -3.69 1.05
CA VAL A 129 11.98 -4.05 2.48
C VAL A 129 13.05 -5.08 2.86
N ALA A 130 13.29 -6.10 2.02
CA ALA A 130 14.36 -7.08 2.24
C ALA A 130 15.72 -6.41 2.28
N PHE A 131 15.99 -5.50 1.33
CA PHE A 131 17.22 -4.73 1.29
C PHE A 131 17.40 -3.85 2.54
N ALA A 132 16.35 -3.17 2.99
CA ALA A 132 16.40 -2.36 4.21
C ALA A 132 16.71 -3.21 5.46
N VAL A 133 16.08 -4.37 5.61
CA VAL A 133 16.34 -5.30 6.73
C VAL A 133 17.79 -5.82 6.69
N GLN A 134 18.33 -6.16 5.51
CA GLN A 134 19.72 -6.61 5.34
C GLN A 134 20.72 -5.51 5.72
N ASN A 135 20.40 -4.25 5.45
CA ASN A 135 21.22 -3.10 5.80
C ASN A 135 20.97 -2.59 7.23
N GLN A 136 20.20 -3.33 8.04
CA GLN A 136 19.83 -2.97 9.41
C GLN A 136 19.12 -1.61 9.51
N TRP A 137 18.33 -1.26 8.51
CA TRP A 137 17.45 -0.10 8.52
C TRP A 137 16.11 -0.51 9.11
N ARG A 138 15.88 -0.03 10.30
CA ARG A 138 14.75 -0.41 11.16
C ARG A 138 13.49 0.31 10.75
N GLY A 139 12.39 -0.40 10.63
CA GLY A 139 11.07 0.19 10.40
C GLY A 139 10.17 -0.59 9.45
N PRO A 140 10.58 -0.89 8.20
CA PRO A 140 9.66 -1.43 7.20
C PRO A 140 9.43 -2.95 7.34
N GLU A 141 10.10 -3.65 8.25
CA GLU A 141 10.04 -5.11 8.42
C GLU A 141 8.61 -5.64 8.60
N ALA A 142 7.74 -4.89 9.30
CA ALA A 142 6.33 -5.26 9.47
C ALA A 142 5.47 -5.07 8.20
N LEU A 143 5.99 -4.38 7.19
CA LEU A 143 5.34 -4.16 5.89
C LEU A 143 5.83 -5.13 4.82
N SER A 144 6.56 -6.18 5.21
CA SER A 144 7.05 -7.24 4.32
C SER A 144 5.92 -7.95 3.58
N GLY A 145 6.19 -8.36 2.34
CA GLY A 145 5.26 -9.15 1.52
C GLY A 145 4.05 -8.38 1.01
N ILE A 146 3.96 -7.06 1.21
CA ILE A 146 2.92 -6.24 0.55
C ILE A 146 3.29 -6.13 -0.92
N PRO A 147 2.41 -6.56 -1.85
CA PRO A 147 2.70 -6.50 -3.26
C PRO A 147 2.60 -5.07 -3.79
N GLY A 148 3.33 -4.79 -4.86
CA GLY A 148 3.34 -3.50 -5.54
C GLY A 148 4.71 -2.86 -5.60
N LEU A 149 4.75 -1.60 -6.05
CA LEU A 149 5.98 -0.82 -6.20
C LEU A 149 6.03 0.31 -5.17
N VAL A 150 7.23 0.78 -4.86
CA VAL A 150 7.50 1.83 -3.87
C VAL A 150 6.61 3.06 -4.08
N GLY A 151 6.49 3.57 -5.31
CA GLY A 151 5.67 4.76 -5.58
C GLY A 151 4.19 4.61 -5.25
N SER A 152 3.63 3.39 -5.36
CA SER A 152 2.22 3.16 -5.01
C SER A 152 1.96 3.06 -3.51
N THR A 153 2.99 2.77 -2.70
CA THR A 153 2.84 2.61 -1.26
C THR A 153 2.38 3.89 -0.58
N VAL A 154 2.89 5.04 -1.04
CA VAL A 154 2.55 6.36 -0.49
C VAL A 154 1.18 6.86 -0.95
N VAL A 155 0.69 6.44 -2.13
CA VAL A 155 -0.64 6.81 -2.62
C VAL A 155 -1.72 6.26 -1.70
N GLN A 156 -1.60 5.00 -1.31
CA GLN A 156 -2.56 4.30 -0.47
C GLN A 156 -2.22 4.38 1.02
N ASN A 157 -1.07 4.98 1.39
CA ASN A 157 -0.50 4.86 2.73
C ASN A 157 -0.60 3.41 3.21
N VAL A 158 0.07 2.49 2.49
CA VAL A 158 -0.06 1.07 2.79
C VAL A 158 0.37 0.77 4.22
N GLY A 159 -0.36 -0.13 4.87
CA GLY A 159 -0.09 -0.46 6.27
C GLY A 159 -0.53 -1.88 6.62
N ALA A 160 0.22 -2.49 7.52
CA ALA A 160 -0.03 -3.81 8.07
C ALA A 160 0.59 -3.92 9.47
N TYR A 161 0.09 -4.85 10.27
CA TYR A 161 0.65 -5.22 11.59
C TYR A 161 0.94 -4.04 12.52
N GLY A 162 0.06 -3.02 12.50
CA GLY A 162 0.13 -1.87 13.41
C GLY A 162 1.01 -0.72 12.97
N THR A 163 1.58 -0.78 11.77
CA THR A 163 2.35 0.32 11.15
C THR A 163 1.86 0.64 9.74
N ASP A 164 2.25 1.78 9.21
CA ASP A 164 2.03 2.20 7.82
C ASP A 164 3.27 2.89 7.26
N VAL A 165 3.32 3.01 5.92
CA VAL A 165 4.50 3.55 5.22
C VAL A 165 4.75 5.02 5.57
N GLY A 166 3.70 5.80 5.82
CA GLY A 166 3.80 7.22 6.15
C GLY A 166 4.66 7.51 7.37
N GLN A 167 4.83 6.55 8.29
CA GLN A 167 5.69 6.69 9.47
C GLN A 167 7.19 6.76 9.11
N TYR A 168 7.57 6.28 7.94
CA TYR A 168 8.97 6.19 7.49
C TYR A 168 9.29 7.14 6.35
N VAL A 169 8.27 7.73 5.70
CA VAL A 169 8.47 8.68 4.60
C VAL A 169 9.03 9.98 5.14
N TYR A 170 10.15 10.43 4.58
CA TYR A 170 10.72 11.75 4.83
C TYR A 170 10.15 12.79 3.86
N ARG A 171 10.14 12.47 2.55
CA ARG A 171 9.56 13.30 1.49
C ARG A 171 9.18 12.44 0.28
N VAL A 172 8.30 12.99 -0.58
CA VAL A 172 7.88 12.36 -1.83
C VAL A 172 8.11 13.35 -2.98
N ARG A 173 8.85 12.95 -4.00
CA ARG A 173 9.08 13.73 -5.21
C ARG A 173 8.12 13.27 -6.29
N THR A 174 7.45 14.22 -6.93
CA THR A 174 6.37 13.96 -7.89
C THR A 174 6.49 14.85 -9.12
N TRP A 175 5.81 14.43 -10.18
CA TRP A 175 5.43 15.27 -11.30
C TRP A 175 3.99 15.75 -11.12
N ASP A 176 3.80 17.06 -11.11
CA ASP A 176 2.48 17.69 -11.05
C ASP A 176 1.95 17.86 -12.48
N ARG A 177 0.95 17.08 -12.87
CA ARG A 177 0.35 17.05 -14.20
C ARG A 177 -0.32 18.37 -14.58
N GLU A 178 -0.90 19.10 -13.61
CA GLU A 178 -1.57 20.38 -13.88
C GLU A 178 -0.58 21.49 -14.17
N THR A 179 0.48 21.61 -13.37
CA THR A 179 1.48 22.66 -13.52
C THR A 179 2.65 22.27 -14.42
N ARG A 180 2.74 20.99 -14.82
CA ARG A 180 3.83 20.40 -15.61
C ARG A 180 5.20 20.72 -15.01
N SER A 181 5.31 20.47 -13.72
CA SER A 181 6.53 20.75 -12.97
C SER A 181 6.76 19.75 -11.85
N TYR A 182 8.00 19.67 -11.39
CA TYR A 182 8.33 18.90 -10.20
C TYR A 182 7.70 19.52 -8.96
N ARG A 183 7.13 18.67 -8.11
CA ARG A 183 6.72 19.04 -6.77
C ARG A 183 7.23 18.01 -5.75
N THR A 184 7.83 18.49 -4.68
CA THR A 184 8.25 17.68 -3.54
C THR A 184 7.35 17.98 -2.35
N PHE A 185 6.84 16.94 -1.73
CA PHE A 185 6.03 16.99 -0.52
C PHE A 185 6.86 16.53 0.66
N ALA A 186 6.99 17.34 1.70
CA ALA A 186 7.45 16.85 3.00
C ALA A 186 6.39 15.90 3.61
N ASN A 187 6.77 15.04 4.54
CA ASN A 187 5.87 14.09 5.17
C ASN A 187 4.55 14.73 5.63
N ALA A 188 4.62 15.87 6.32
CA ALA A 188 3.44 16.58 6.84
C ALA A 188 2.49 17.09 5.73
N GLU A 189 3.00 17.32 4.52
CA GLU A 189 2.21 17.76 3.37
C GLU A 189 1.53 16.59 2.64
N CYS A 190 2.00 15.36 2.87
CA CYS A 190 1.45 14.16 2.23
C CYS A 190 0.04 13.80 2.75
N GLY A 191 -0.38 14.34 3.89
CA GLY A 191 -1.71 14.12 4.46
C GLY A 191 -2.02 12.63 4.74
N PHE A 192 -1.01 11.86 5.15
CA PHE A 192 -1.17 10.43 5.41
C PHE A 192 -2.22 10.16 6.49
N ALA A 193 -3.16 9.29 6.14
CA ALA A 193 -4.20 8.78 7.01
C ALA A 193 -4.48 7.31 6.70
N TYR A 194 -5.45 6.70 7.39
CA TYR A 194 -5.83 5.31 7.14
C TYR A 194 -6.29 5.12 5.68
N ARG A 195 -5.50 4.44 4.86
CA ARG A 195 -5.73 4.21 3.43
C ARG A 195 -5.95 5.49 2.63
N ASP A 196 -5.30 6.58 3.01
CA ASP A 196 -5.48 7.89 2.40
C ASP A 196 -4.20 8.72 2.36
N SER A 197 -4.12 9.63 1.37
CA SER A 197 -3.05 10.60 1.19
C SER A 197 -3.51 11.71 0.24
N VAL A 198 -2.78 12.83 0.19
CA VAL A 198 -3.01 13.89 -0.81
C VAL A 198 -2.95 13.35 -2.25
N PHE A 199 -2.11 12.35 -2.50
CA PHE A 199 -1.96 11.72 -3.82
C PHE A 199 -3.22 10.97 -4.24
N LYS A 200 -3.90 10.33 -3.29
CA LYS A 200 -5.18 9.66 -3.53
C LYS A 200 -6.33 10.65 -3.65
N GLN A 201 -6.37 11.66 -2.78
CA GLN A 201 -7.44 12.66 -2.73
C GLN A 201 -7.51 13.54 -4.00
N THR A 202 -6.38 13.73 -4.70
CA THR A 202 -6.33 14.51 -5.95
C THR A 202 -6.75 13.72 -7.19
N ARG A 203 -7.24 12.50 -7.02
CA ARG A 203 -7.82 11.72 -8.10
C ARG A 203 -9.28 12.11 -8.30
N GLU A 204 -9.58 12.70 -9.44
CA GLU A 204 -10.95 13.08 -9.82
C GLU A 204 -11.87 11.86 -9.91
N PRO A 205 -13.17 12.00 -9.61
CA PRO A 205 -14.14 10.94 -9.80
C PRO A 205 -14.13 10.42 -11.24
N GLY A 206 -13.96 9.10 -11.40
CA GLY A 206 -13.88 8.45 -12.70
C GLY A 206 -12.49 8.46 -13.35
N ALA A 207 -11.55 9.27 -12.89
CA ALA A 207 -10.17 9.21 -13.36
C ALA A 207 -9.44 7.99 -12.77
N ALA A 208 -8.57 7.36 -13.57
CA ALA A 208 -7.75 6.24 -13.12
C ALA A 208 -6.48 6.70 -12.41
N THR A 209 -5.98 7.91 -12.71
CA THR A 209 -4.76 8.49 -12.14
C THR A 209 -5.04 9.86 -11.52
N GLY A 210 -4.41 10.15 -10.37
CA GLY A 210 -4.49 11.44 -9.71
C GLY A 210 -3.59 12.51 -10.36
N ARG A 211 -3.60 13.71 -9.78
CA ARG A 211 -2.79 14.85 -10.23
C ARG A 211 -1.29 14.59 -10.15
N TYR A 212 -0.83 13.97 -9.06
CA TYR A 212 0.59 13.80 -8.79
C TYR A 212 1.07 12.40 -9.17
N VAL A 213 2.04 12.31 -10.10
CA VAL A 213 2.73 11.07 -10.46
C VAL A 213 3.97 10.94 -9.59
N ILE A 214 4.05 9.87 -8.82
CA ILE A 214 5.18 9.62 -7.91
C ILE A 214 6.41 9.23 -8.74
N LEU A 215 7.53 9.91 -8.49
CA LEU A 215 8.82 9.66 -9.15
C LEU A 215 9.81 8.97 -8.21
N GLU A 216 9.85 9.44 -6.94
CA GLU A 216 10.76 8.95 -5.92
C GLU A 216 10.12 9.10 -4.53
N VAL A 217 10.37 8.13 -3.66
CA VAL A 217 10.02 8.22 -2.24
C VAL A 217 11.32 8.22 -1.43
N VAL A 218 11.52 9.23 -0.61
CA VAL A 218 12.64 9.29 0.31
C VAL A 218 12.18 8.86 1.68
N PHE A 219 12.80 7.84 2.21
CA PHE A 219 12.54 7.30 3.56
C PHE A 219 13.60 7.75 4.54
N GLN A 220 13.25 7.74 5.82
CA GLN A 220 14.18 7.89 6.93
C GLN A 220 14.01 6.74 7.92
N PHE A 221 15.09 6.01 8.17
CA PHE A 221 15.13 4.86 9.04
C PHE A 221 16.13 5.03 10.18
N LEU A 222 15.81 4.46 11.32
CA LEU A 222 16.77 4.25 12.40
C LEU A 222 17.68 3.08 12.06
N LEU A 223 18.93 3.10 12.54
CA LEU A 223 19.86 1.98 12.39
C LEU A 223 19.70 0.96 13.51
N GLY A 224 19.91 -0.29 13.20
CA GLY A 224 19.96 -1.40 14.14
C GLY A 224 19.23 -2.65 13.65
N ASP A 225 19.55 -3.77 14.29
CA ASP A 225 19.07 -5.12 13.96
C ASP A 225 17.74 -5.48 14.62
N GLN A 226 17.28 -4.68 15.59
CA GLN A 226 16.00 -4.87 16.29
C GLN A 226 14.90 -4.06 15.61
N SER A 227 13.73 -4.66 15.48
CA SER A 227 12.54 -4.04 14.88
C SER A 227 12.07 -2.78 15.62
N MET A 228 11.11 -2.06 15.02
CA MET A 228 10.27 -1.15 15.80
C MET A 228 9.42 -1.94 16.82
N PRO A 229 8.87 -1.28 17.87
CA PRO A 229 8.01 -1.97 18.83
C PRO A 229 6.82 -2.66 18.16
N ILE A 230 6.62 -3.95 18.45
CA ILE A 230 5.60 -4.80 17.85
C ILE A 230 4.27 -4.59 18.57
N ALA A 231 3.41 -3.73 18.04
CA ALA A 231 2.11 -3.43 18.65
C ALA A 231 1.02 -4.46 18.33
N TYR A 232 1.17 -5.24 17.23
CA TYR A 232 0.12 -6.12 16.73
C TYR A 232 0.17 -7.50 17.43
N ALA A 233 -0.88 -7.82 18.20
CA ALA A 233 -0.90 -9.00 19.08
C ALA A 233 -0.65 -10.34 18.35
N GLU A 234 -1.20 -10.54 17.13
CA GLU A 234 -0.99 -11.77 16.35
C GLU A 234 0.49 -11.96 15.98
N LEU A 235 1.18 -10.85 15.62
CA LEU A 235 2.60 -10.88 15.29
C LEU A 235 3.45 -11.09 16.56
N ALA A 236 3.13 -10.39 17.65
CA ALA A 236 3.80 -10.57 18.93
C ALA A 236 3.69 -12.01 19.45
N GLY A 237 2.47 -12.58 19.41
CA GLY A 237 2.23 -13.97 19.79
C GLY A 237 3.01 -14.98 18.94
N ARG A 238 3.13 -14.74 17.60
CA ARG A 238 3.92 -15.61 16.72
C ARG A 238 5.42 -15.54 17.03
N LEU A 239 5.91 -14.36 17.42
CA LEU A 239 7.31 -14.15 17.81
C LEU A 239 7.62 -14.59 19.24
N GLY A 240 6.60 -14.93 20.02
CA GLY A 240 6.77 -15.28 21.44
C GLY A 240 7.20 -14.11 22.32
N VAL A 241 6.80 -12.89 21.97
CA VAL A 241 7.12 -11.66 22.72
C VAL A 241 5.84 -10.95 23.18
N GLU A 242 5.95 -10.12 24.21
CA GLU A 242 4.85 -9.26 24.64
C GLU A 242 4.63 -8.11 23.64
N PRO A 243 3.36 -7.67 23.42
CA PRO A 243 3.07 -6.48 22.64
C PRO A 243 3.85 -5.26 23.17
N GLY A 244 4.46 -4.49 22.25
CA GLY A 244 5.36 -3.37 22.59
C GLY A 244 6.84 -3.75 22.68
N SER A 245 7.16 -5.04 22.71
CA SER A 245 8.55 -5.51 22.66
C SER A 245 9.16 -5.38 21.27
N ARG A 246 10.47 -5.53 21.19
CA ARG A 246 11.23 -5.61 19.92
C ARG A 246 11.72 -7.04 19.70
N ALA A 247 11.96 -7.38 18.44
CA ALA A 247 12.58 -8.65 18.02
C ALA A 247 13.57 -8.38 16.89
N PRO A 248 14.48 -9.29 16.56
CA PRO A 248 15.34 -9.15 15.39
C PRO A 248 14.53 -8.89 14.11
N SER A 249 14.87 -7.82 13.36
CA SER A 249 14.10 -7.39 12.17
C SER A 249 13.94 -8.50 11.14
N ALA A 250 14.96 -9.36 10.96
CA ALA A 250 14.88 -10.52 10.09
C ALA A 250 13.81 -11.54 10.53
N GLN A 251 13.69 -11.80 11.84
CA GLN A 251 12.66 -12.70 12.38
C GLN A 251 11.26 -12.10 12.25
N VAL A 252 11.14 -10.77 12.44
CA VAL A 252 9.87 -10.06 12.20
C VAL A 252 9.46 -10.22 10.75
N ARG A 253 10.36 -9.96 9.78
CA ARG A 253 10.09 -10.14 8.36
C ARG A 253 9.64 -11.58 8.04
N GLU A 254 10.36 -12.58 8.51
CA GLU A 254 10.01 -14.00 8.31
C GLU A 254 8.61 -14.31 8.86
N SER A 255 8.33 -13.85 10.08
CA SER A 255 7.02 -14.05 10.72
C SER A 255 5.88 -13.38 9.98
N VAL A 256 6.10 -12.15 9.50
CA VAL A 256 5.12 -11.40 8.69
C VAL A 256 4.85 -12.11 7.36
N LEU A 257 5.89 -12.52 6.65
CA LEU A 257 5.74 -13.26 5.38
C LEU A 257 4.93 -14.55 5.58
N ALA A 258 5.23 -15.31 6.65
CA ALA A 258 4.49 -16.53 6.95
C ALA A 258 3.01 -16.26 7.32
N LEU A 259 2.72 -15.23 8.11
CA LEU A 259 1.34 -14.81 8.43
C LEU A 259 0.59 -14.38 7.18
N ARG A 260 1.23 -13.61 6.31
CA ARG A 260 0.63 -13.13 5.06
C ARG A 260 0.40 -14.27 4.06
N ALA A 261 1.36 -15.18 3.90
CA ALA A 261 1.20 -16.37 3.05
C ALA A 261 0.04 -17.25 3.52
N GLY A 262 -0.10 -17.46 4.84
CA GLY A 262 -1.25 -18.17 5.43
C GLY A 262 -2.60 -17.50 5.17
N LYS A 263 -2.61 -16.20 4.87
CA LYS A 263 -3.82 -15.42 4.50
C LYS A 263 -3.98 -15.24 2.99
N GLY A 264 -3.13 -15.83 2.14
CA GLY A 264 -3.15 -15.63 0.68
C GLY A 264 -2.78 -14.18 0.25
N MET A 265 -1.97 -13.47 1.07
CA MET A 265 -1.60 -12.07 0.86
C MET A 265 -0.17 -11.89 0.34
N VAL A 266 0.53 -12.97 0.02
CA VAL A 266 1.78 -13.01 -0.74
C VAL A 266 1.48 -13.65 -2.07
N ILE A 267 1.83 -12.99 -3.17
CA ILE A 267 1.49 -13.47 -4.52
C ILE A 267 2.18 -14.81 -4.79
N ASP A 268 1.38 -15.81 -5.15
CA ASP A 268 1.80 -17.12 -5.64
C ASP A 268 0.99 -17.42 -6.92
N PRO A 269 1.63 -17.49 -8.11
CA PRO A 269 0.93 -17.74 -9.36
C PRO A 269 0.18 -19.07 -9.42
N GLN A 270 0.51 -20.02 -8.55
CA GLN A 270 -0.14 -21.33 -8.49
C GLN A 270 -1.31 -21.39 -7.50
N ASP A 271 -1.49 -20.35 -6.69
CA ASP A 271 -2.54 -20.28 -5.67
C ASP A 271 -3.55 -19.17 -5.99
N HIS A 272 -4.70 -19.55 -6.51
CA HIS A 272 -5.78 -18.61 -6.83
C HIS A 272 -6.33 -17.84 -5.61
N ASP A 273 -6.06 -18.24 -4.39
CA ASP A 273 -6.37 -17.43 -3.21
C ASP A 273 -5.51 -16.14 -3.13
N THR A 274 -4.44 -16.05 -3.92
CA THR A 274 -3.59 -14.87 -4.04
C THR A 274 -3.94 -13.97 -5.24
N TRP A 275 -4.82 -14.44 -6.15
CA TRP A 275 -5.26 -13.70 -7.33
C TRP A 275 -6.31 -12.66 -6.96
N SER A 276 -5.90 -11.64 -6.25
CA SER A 276 -6.76 -10.62 -5.65
C SER A 276 -6.02 -9.28 -5.53
N ALA A 277 -6.72 -8.23 -5.13
CA ALA A 277 -6.11 -6.96 -4.72
C ALA A 277 -5.90 -6.87 -3.18
N GLY A 278 -5.70 -8.00 -2.51
CA GLY A 278 -5.71 -8.05 -1.05
C GLY A 278 -7.11 -7.83 -0.49
N SER A 279 -7.24 -7.05 0.58
CA SER A 279 -8.55 -6.66 1.11
C SER A 279 -9.32 -5.83 0.10
N PHE A 280 -10.49 -6.30 -0.32
CA PHE A 280 -11.31 -5.58 -1.30
C PHE A 280 -12.08 -4.42 -0.68
N PHE A 281 -12.42 -4.49 0.61
CA PHE A 281 -13.12 -3.43 1.32
C PHE A 281 -12.26 -2.84 2.44
N THR A 282 -12.32 -1.53 2.59
CA THR A 282 -11.72 -0.83 3.72
C THR A 282 -12.50 -1.10 5.00
N ASN A 283 -11.84 -1.04 6.14
CA ASN A 283 -12.52 -1.03 7.43
C ASN A 283 -13.38 0.23 7.55
N PRO A 284 -14.69 0.12 7.82
CA PRO A 284 -15.57 1.28 7.86
C PRO A 284 -15.28 2.16 9.09
N ILE A 285 -15.27 3.48 8.86
CA ILE A 285 -15.21 4.49 9.91
C ILE A 285 -16.62 5.04 10.12
N LEU A 286 -17.20 4.70 11.24
CA LEU A 286 -18.60 4.93 11.59
C LEU A 286 -18.75 6.16 12.49
N ASN A 287 -19.85 6.90 12.35
CA ASN A 287 -20.23 7.85 13.36
C ASN A 287 -20.73 7.12 14.64
N PRO A 288 -20.85 7.81 15.80
CA PRO A 288 -21.26 7.17 17.06
C PRO A 288 -22.61 6.44 16.98
N GLU A 289 -23.58 6.99 16.23
CA GLU A 289 -24.91 6.39 16.10
C GLU A 289 -24.85 5.08 15.30
N GLN A 290 -24.10 5.04 14.21
CA GLN A 290 -23.88 3.82 13.44
C GLN A 290 -23.15 2.77 14.27
N ALA A 291 -22.10 3.17 14.99
CA ALA A 291 -21.33 2.28 15.86
C ALA A 291 -22.19 1.69 17.00
N ALA A 292 -23.12 2.46 17.55
CA ALA A 292 -24.03 1.99 18.61
C ALA A 292 -25.05 0.95 18.12
N ARG A 293 -25.32 0.88 16.82
CA ARG A 293 -26.24 -0.12 16.23
C ARG A 293 -25.58 -1.47 15.95
N LEU A 294 -24.26 -1.52 15.98
CA LEU A 294 -23.56 -2.79 15.80
C LEU A 294 -23.78 -3.72 17.01
N PRO A 295 -23.78 -5.06 16.84
CA PRO A 295 -23.74 -6.01 17.93
C PRO A 295 -22.59 -5.77 18.90
N ASP A 296 -22.73 -6.13 20.18
CA ASP A 296 -21.72 -5.87 21.20
C ASP A 296 -20.38 -6.55 20.89
N GLU A 297 -20.40 -7.69 20.22
CA GLU A 297 -19.24 -8.47 19.81
C GLU A 297 -18.48 -7.85 18.65
N ALA A 298 -19.07 -6.89 17.92
CA ALA A 298 -18.41 -6.26 16.78
C ALA A 298 -17.20 -5.43 17.24
N PRO A 299 -16.03 -5.60 16.62
CA PRO A 299 -14.84 -4.85 16.97
C PRO A 299 -15.05 -3.33 16.83
N ARG A 300 -14.66 -2.58 17.85
CA ARG A 300 -14.75 -1.11 17.90
C ARG A 300 -13.39 -0.53 18.26
N PHE A 301 -12.85 0.29 17.37
CA PHE A 301 -11.57 0.97 17.54
C PHE A 301 -11.83 2.49 17.54
N PRO A 302 -11.87 3.16 18.70
CA PRO A 302 -12.08 4.60 18.79
C PRO A 302 -11.07 5.38 17.96
N GLN A 303 -11.51 6.42 17.28
CA GLN A 303 -10.68 7.32 16.51
C GLN A 303 -10.52 8.66 17.24
N PRO A 304 -9.42 9.42 17.01
CA PRO A 304 -9.17 10.69 17.69
C PRO A 304 -10.28 11.74 17.47
N ASP A 305 -11.01 11.66 16.38
CA ASP A 305 -12.12 12.57 16.01
C ASP A 305 -13.49 12.15 16.57
N GLY A 306 -13.53 11.15 17.44
CA GLY A 306 -14.75 10.62 18.06
C GLY A 306 -15.53 9.61 17.22
N ARG A 307 -15.08 9.32 16.00
CA ARG A 307 -15.61 8.23 15.18
C ARG A 307 -15.11 6.87 15.67
N VAL A 308 -15.67 5.80 15.13
CA VAL A 308 -15.30 4.42 15.49
C VAL A 308 -14.98 3.65 14.22
N LYS A 309 -13.75 3.13 14.12
CA LYS A 309 -13.39 2.17 13.07
C LYS A 309 -13.87 0.78 13.49
N SER A 310 -14.55 0.06 12.60
CA SER A 310 -14.94 -1.34 12.82
C SER A 310 -14.21 -2.27 11.84
N SER A 311 -14.39 -3.58 12.00
CA SER A 311 -13.76 -4.59 11.15
C SER A 311 -14.67 -4.99 9.99
N ALA A 312 -14.30 -4.65 8.76
CA ALA A 312 -15.02 -5.12 7.57
C ALA A 312 -15.02 -6.65 7.49
N ALA A 313 -13.92 -7.32 7.87
CA ALA A 313 -13.84 -8.79 7.88
C ALA A 313 -14.86 -9.41 8.84
N TRP A 314 -15.01 -8.83 10.03
CA TRP A 314 -16.00 -9.28 11.01
C TRP A 314 -17.43 -9.09 10.48
N LEU A 315 -17.73 -7.90 9.93
CA LEU A 315 -19.05 -7.59 9.39
C LEU A 315 -19.43 -8.52 8.23
N ILE A 316 -18.50 -8.81 7.33
CA ILE A 316 -18.70 -9.70 6.19
C ILE A 316 -18.98 -11.14 6.67
N ASP A 317 -18.12 -11.65 7.54
CA ASP A 317 -18.25 -13.01 8.06
C ASP A 317 -19.59 -13.20 8.82
N HIS A 318 -19.94 -12.25 9.69
CA HIS A 318 -21.18 -12.31 10.50
C HIS A 318 -22.45 -11.93 9.72
N ALA A 319 -22.32 -11.36 8.50
CA ALA A 319 -23.43 -11.22 7.56
C ALA A 319 -23.68 -12.51 6.74
N GLY A 320 -22.94 -13.59 7.01
CA GLY A 320 -23.10 -14.89 6.35
C GLY A 320 -22.16 -15.14 5.16
N PHE A 321 -21.22 -14.24 4.90
CA PHE A 321 -20.24 -14.38 3.82
C PHE A 321 -18.92 -14.93 4.38
N HIS A 322 -18.89 -16.23 4.61
CA HIS A 322 -17.70 -16.90 5.15
C HIS A 322 -16.62 -17.11 4.09
N LYS A 323 -15.40 -17.40 4.53
CA LYS A 323 -14.28 -17.75 3.64
C LYS A 323 -14.70 -18.82 2.62
N GLY A 324 -14.36 -18.59 1.35
CA GLY A 324 -14.75 -19.46 0.24
C GLY A 324 -16.17 -19.22 -0.30
N PHE A 325 -16.91 -18.23 0.22
CA PHE A 325 -18.25 -17.89 -0.26
C PHE A 325 -18.26 -17.60 -1.76
N GLY A 326 -19.31 -18.09 -2.43
CA GLY A 326 -19.50 -18.04 -3.88
C GLY A 326 -19.22 -19.39 -4.54
N ASP A 327 -19.89 -19.63 -5.65
CA ASP A 327 -19.77 -20.83 -6.49
C ASP A 327 -19.36 -20.53 -7.93
N GLY A 328 -19.27 -19.21 -8.25
CA GLY A 328 -18.87 -18.68 -9.54
C GLY A 328 -17.34 -18.62 -9.75
N PRO A 329 -16.90 -17.97 -10.84
CA PRO A 329 -15.48 -17.80 -11.14
C PRO A 329 -14.80 -16.78 -10.20
N ALA A 330 -15.55 -15.85 -9.60
CA ALA A 330 -15.08 -14.99 -8.51
C ALA A 330 -15.64 -15.49 -7.17
N ARG A 331 -14.77 -15.58 -6.15
CA ARG A 331 -15.15 -16.07 -4.79
C ARG A 331 -14.42 -15.29 -3.71
N LEU A 332 -14.94 -15.30 -2.48
CA LEU A 332 -14.12 -14.98 -1.32
C LEU A 332 -12.98 -16.00 -1.19
N SER A 333 -11.79 -15.53 -0.85
CA SER A 333 -10.65 -16.39 -0.56
C SER A 333 -10.99 -17.40 0.54
N THR A 334 -10.49 -18.63 0.39
CA THR A 334 -10.60 -19.65 1.43
C THR A 334 -9.72 -19.33 2.64
N LYS A 335 -8.79 -18.37 2.49
CA LYS A 335 -7.81 -17.98 3.50
C LYS A 335 -8.14 -16.65 4.17
N HIS A 336 -8.83 -15.71 3.47
CA HIS A 336 -9.08 -14.38 3.99
C HIS A 336 -10.47 -13.85 3.61
N ALA A 337 -11.27 -13.45 4.61
CA ALA A 337 -12.66 -13.00 4.43
C ALA A 337 -12.81 -11.63 3.72
N LEU A 338 -11.72 -10.87 3.50
CA LEU A 338 -11.75 -9.61 2.76
C LEU A 338 -11.25 -9.71 1.33
N ALA A 339 -10.62 -10.82 0.94
CA ALA A 339 -10.07 -10.97 -0.39
C ALA A 339 -11.11 -11.59 -1.34
N LEU A 340 -11.51 -10.83 -2.35
CA LEU A 340 -12.23 -11.36 -3.50
C LEU A 340 -11.19 -11.88 -4.48
N THR A 341 -11.35 -13.10 -4.96
CA THR A 341 -10.33 -13.79 -5.76
C THR A 341 -10.88 -14.21 -7.12
N ASN A 342 -10.03 -14.11 -8.13
CA ASN A 342 -10.21 -14.75 -9.41
C ASN A 342 -9.82 -16.25 -9.29
N ARG A 343 -10.73 -17.17 -9.64
CA ARG A 343 -10.47 -18.62 -9.55
C ARG A 343 -9.89 -19.20 -10.85
N GLY A 344 -9.44 -18.31 -11.77
CA GLY A 344 -8.77 -18.68 -13.02
C GLY A 344 -9.43 -18.08 -14.27
N ASP A 345 -10.73 -17.88 -14.25
CA ASP A 345 -11.54 -17.46 -15.40
C ASP A 345 -12.55 -16.34 -15.07
N ALA A 346 -12.39 -15.66 -13.93
CA ALA A 346 -13.26 -14.56 -13.55
C ALA A 346 -13.05 -13.34 -14.43
N THR A 347 -14.17 -12.69 -14.78
CA THR A 347 -14.20 -11.36 -15.35
C THR A 347 -14.23 -10.28 -14.25
N ALA A 348 -13.96 -9.04 -14.64
CA ALA A 348 -14.09 -7.90 -13.72
C ALA A 348 -15.54 -7.75 -13.20
N GLU A 349 -16.54 -8.03 -14.05
CA GLU A 349 -17.95 -7.97 -13.63
C GLU A 349 -18.31 -9.07 -12.66
N ASP A 350 -17.71 -10.28 -12.75
CA ASP A 350 -17.92 -11.35 -11.75
C ASP A 350 -17.42 -10.90 -10.37
N VAL A 351 -16.24 -10.26 -10.30
CA VAL A 351 -15.71 -9.70 -9.06
C VAL A 351 -16.62 -8.59 -8.51
N ILE A 352 -17.10 -7.70 -9.38
CA ILE A 352 -18.01 -6.61 -9.00
C ILE A 352 -19.37 -7.15 -8.54
N ALA A 353 -19.92 -8.16 -9.21
CA ALA A 353 -21.19 -8.79 -8.80
C ALA A 353 -21.07 -9.44 -7.40
N LEU A 354 -19.98 -10.14 -7.13
CA LEU A 354 -19.67 -10.67 -5.80
C LEU A 354 -19.52 -9.55 -4.77
N ALA A 355 -18.80 -8.48 -5.12
CA ALA A 355 -18.59 -7.33 -4.24
C ALA A 355 -19.91 -6.63 -3.89
N ARG A 356 -20.80 -6.42 -4.87
CA ARG A 356 -22.16 -5.87 -4.65
C ARG A 356 -22.97 -6.77 -3.72
N THR A 357 -22.97 -8.08 -3.94
CA THR A 357 -23.68 -9.06 -3.10
C THR A 357 -23.24 -8.95 -1.64
N ILE A 358 -21.93 -8.88 -1.39
CA ILE A 358 -21.36 -8.76 -0.04
C ILE A 358 -21.70 -7.40 0.58
N ARG A 359 -21.49 -6.31 -0.17
CA ARG A 359 -21.81 -4.94 0.31
C ARG A 359 -23.28 -4.81 0.71
N ASP A 360 -24.18 -5.26 -0.15
CA ASP A 360 -25.62 -5.14 0.04
C ASP A 360 -26.09 -6.02 1.20
N GLY A 361 -25.50 -7.21 1.39
CA GLY A 361 -25.76 -8.08 2.53
C GLY A 361 -25.30 -7.46 3.85
N VAL A 362 -24.11 -6.86 3.90
CA VAL A 362 -23.62 -6.14 5.09
C VAL A 362 -24.46 -4.91 5.37
N GLN A 363 -24.88 -4.16 4.33
CA GLN A 363 -25.78 -3.02 4.45
C GLN A 363 -27.15 -3.44 5.02
N ALA A 364 -27.69 -4.56 4.57
CA ALA A 364 -28.96 -5.08 5.06
C ALA A 364 -28.87 -5.56 6.53
N ALA A 365 -27.76 -6.22 6.90
CA ALA A 365 -27.59 -6.76 8.24
C ALA A 365 -27.25 -5.69 9.30
N TYR A 366 -26.45 -4.69 8.96
CA TYR A 366 -25.86 -3.75 9.92
C TYR A 366 -26.09 -2.28 9.61
N GLY A 367 -26.66 -1.93 8.45
CA GLY A 367 -26.78 -0.52 8.01
C GLY A 367 -25.43 0.13 7.66
N VAL A 368 -24.40 -0.67 7.38
CA VAL A 368 -23.04 -0.20 7.09
C VAL A 368 -22.71 -0.42 5.62
N GLY A 369 -22.43 0.68 4.90
CA GLY A 369 -21.94 0.64 3.53
C GLY A 369 -20.44 0.32 3.48
N LEU A 370 -20.06 -0.76 2.80
CA LEU A 370 -18.67 -1.07 2.54
C LEU A 370 -18.16 -0.31 1.31
N VAL A 371 -16.92 0.18 1.39
CA VAL A 371 -16.26 0.96 0.33
C VAL A 371 -15.10 0.13 -0.23
N PRO A 372 -15.00 -0.03 -1.57
CA PRO A 372 -13.89 -0.75 -2.17
C PRO A 372 -12.56 -0.02 -1.94
N GLU A 373 -11.51 -0.78 -1.66
CA GLU A 373 -10.14 -0.28 -1.54
C GLU A 373 -9.44 -0.17 -2.90
N PRO A 374 -9.58 -1.14 -3.83
CA PRO A 374 -8.97 -1.06 -5.15
C PRO A 374 -9.53 0.08 -5.99
N VAL A 375 -8.69 0.60 -6.88
CA VAL A 375 -9.12 1.50 -7.95
C VAL A 375 -9.91 0.71 -8.99
N LEU A 376 -11.14 1.12 -9.25
CA LEU A 376 -11.99 0.52 -10.27
C LEU A 376 -11.83 1.28 -11.58
N VAL A 377 -11.41 0.59 -12.64
CA VAL A 377 -11.13 1.16 -13.96
C VAL A 377 -12.04 0.54 -15.00
N GLY A 378 -12.96 1.34 -15.56
CA GLY A 378 -13.94 0.88 -16.54
C GLY A 378 -15.03 -0.05 -15.96
N VAL A 379 -15.08 -0.21 -14.65
CA VAL A 379 -16.12 -0.93 -13.90
C VAL A 379 -16.56 -0.12 -12.70
N GLY A 380 -17.72 -0.41 -12.13
CA GLY A 380 -18.26 0.34 -10.99
C GLY A 380 -19.13 -0.50 -10.07
N MET A 381 -19.21 -0.06 -8.81
CA MET A 381 -20.04 -0.68 -7.76
C MET A 381 -21.38 0.03 -7.61
#